data_b07892373cc89c4ef3dd4b04289ed7f4
#
_entry.id   b07892373cc89c4ef3dd4b04289ed7f4
#
_cell.length_a   1.000
_cell.length_b   1.000
_cell.length_c   1.000
_cell.angle_alpha   90.00
_cell.angle_beta   90.00
_cell.angle_gamma   90.00
#
_symmetry.space_group_name_H-M   'P 1'
#
loop_
_entity.id
_entity.type
_entity.pdbx_description
1 polymer ?
#
loop_
_entity_poly.entity_id
_entity_poly.type
_entity_poly.pdbx_seq_one_letter_code
_entity_poly.pdbx_strand_id
1 'polypeptide(L)'
;MTIKKISVFCGAHLGKSPDYKIAAKQIGKAMAEKGLEVIFGGGNVGLMKVVADTAIENGGKATGITLKSLHEFELTNPNINETIITHSLFERKEIFLDMSDAFIVLPGGVGSMDELLEVMVSNQLGGINKPVGLLNINGYYDGFLSWLQHSVDEEFVSLENQNQVLVHNDPKELLKMVLSAEMPSSETWIDRLNVDFSKISKD
;
A
#
# COMPACT_ATOMS: atom_id res chain seq x y z
N MET A 1 16.92 -6.32 -2.67
CA MET A 1 15.92 -6.30 -3.76
C MET A 1 15.89 -4.90 -4.37
N THR A 2 15.79 -4.73 -5.68
CA THR A 2 15.74 -3.38 -6.29
C THR A 2 14.29 -3.00 -6.50
N ILE A 3 13.79 -2.00 -5.78
CA ILE A 3 12.42 -1.49 -5.91
C ILE A 3 12.30 -0.69 -7.20
N LYS A 4 11.34 -1.06 -8.05
CA LYS A 4 11.01 -0.40 -9.33
C LYS A 4 9.54 -0.03 -9.44
N LYS A 5 8.66 -0.80 -8.81
CA LYS A 5 7.20 -0.65 -8.85
C LYS A 5 6.66 -0.50 -7.43
N ILE A 6 5.91 0.56 -7.19
CA ILE A 6 5.31 0.80 -5.87
C ILE A 6 3.80 0.95 -6.04
N SER A 7 3.03 0.11 -5.33
CA SER A 7 1.59 0.34 -5.21
C SER A 7 1.30 1.52 -4.30
N VAL A 8 0.46 2.44 -4.78
CA VAL A 8 -0.02 3.59 -4.01
C VAL A 8 -1.50 3.43 -3.74
N PHE A 9 -1.85 3.12 -2.50
CA PHE A 9 -3.23 3.02 -2.03
C PHE A 9 -3.67 4.36 -1.44
N CYS A 10 -4.79 4.90 -1.88
CA CYS A 10 -5.25 6.21 -1.45
C CYS A 10 -6.75 6.42 -1.72
N GLY A 11 -7.29 7.52 -1.19
CA GLY A 11 -8.71 7.81 -1.29
C GLY A 11 -9.21 8.08 -2.71
N ALA A 12 -10.42 7.57 -3.02
CA ALA A 12 -11.21 7.95 -4.19
C ALA A 12 -11.79 9.37 -4.10
N HIS A 13 -11.53 10.08 -3.00
CA HIS A 13 -11.86 11.49 -2.77
C HIS A 13 -10.60 12.26 -2.39
N LEU A 14 -10.65 13.60 -2.52
CA LEU A 14 -9.50 14.46 -2.17
C LEU A 14 -9.33 14.64 -0.66
N GLY A 15 -10.36 14.32 0.12
CA GLY A 15 -10.42 14.66 1.53
C GLY A 15 -10.72 16.13 1.75
N LYS A 16 -10.83 16.54 3.03
CA LYS A 16 -11.20 17.90 3.41
C LYS A 16 -10.00 18.86 3.39
N SER A 17 -8.82 18.37 3.83
CA SER A 17 -7.61 19.20 3.86
C SER A 17 -6.94 19.23 2.48
N PRO A 18 -6.50 20.40 2.01
CA PRO A 18 -5.69 20.53 0.80
C PRO A 18 -4.33 19.81 0.90
N ASP A 19 -3.84 19.56 2.11
CA ASP A 19 -2.55 18.90 2.35
C ASP A 19 -2.51 17.47 1.80
N TYR A 20 -3.64 16.77 1.79
CA TYR A 20 -3.72 15.43 1.22
C TYR A 20 -3.44 15.43 -0.29
N LYS A 21 -4.01 16.42 -1.01
CA LYS A 21 -3.75 16.61 -2.45
C LYS A 21 -2.29 17.02 -2.70
N ILE A 22 -1.73 17.88 -1.86
CA ILE A 22 -0.32 18.31 -1.94
C ILE A 22 0.60 17.10 -1.74
N ALA A 23 0.36 16.29 -0.72
CA ALA A 23 1.13 15.09 -0.43
C ALA A 23 1.05 14.06 -1.58
N ALA A 24 -0.13 13.85 -2.16
CA ALA A 24 -0.32 12.98 -3.31
C ALA A 24 0.49 13.43 -4.54
N LYS A 25 0.52 14.74 -4.81
CA LYS A 25 1.38 15.32 -5.86
C LYS A 25 2.86 15.10 -5.56
N GLN A 26 3.28 15.30 -4.32
CA GLN A 26 4.69 15.12 -3.92
C GLN A 26 5.14 13.68 -4.08
N ILE A 27 4.31 12.68 -3.72
CA ILE A 27 4.59 11.25 -3.94
C ILE A 27 4.70 10.95 -5.45
N GLY A 28 3.70 11.31 -6.25
CA GLY A 28 3.71 11.05 -7.70
C GLY A 28 4.95 11.63 -8.37
N LYS A 29 5.30 12.88 -8.06
CA LYS A 29 6.49 13.55 -8.58
C LYS A 29 7.78 12.87 -8.11
N ALA A 30 7.92 12.59 -6.81
CA ALA A 30 9.13 11.96 -6.26
C ALA A 30 9.36 10.55 -6.82
N MET A 31 8.30 9.79 -7.09
CA MET A 31 8.39 8.48 -7.73
C MET A 31 8.87 8.62 -9.18
N ALA A 32 8.29 9.55 -9.95
CA ALA A 32 8.70 9.81 -11.33
C ALA A 32 10.19 10.24 -11.43
N GLU A 33 10.63 11.18 -10.58
CA GLU A 33 12.03 11.65 -10.50
C GLU A 33 13.03 10.51 -10.20
N LYS A 34 12.58 9.44 -9.56
CA LYS A 34 13.38 8.25 -9.26
C LYS A 34 13.24 7.12 -10.30
N GLY A 35 12.46 7.33 -11.35
CA GLY A 35 12.18 6.30 -12.35
C GLY A 35 11.34 5.13 -11.84
N LEU A 36 10.59 5.34 -10.78
CA LEU A 36 9.68 4.35 -10.19
C LEU A 36 8.32 4.38 -10.90
N GLU A 37 7.75 3.21 -11.11
CA GLU A 37 6.41 3.07 -11.66
C GLU A 37 5.36 3.09 -10.53
N VAL A 38 4.31 3.88 -10.72
CA VAL A 38 3.14 3.92 -9.84
C VAL A 38 2.17 2.81 -10.23
N ILE A 39 1.89 1.89 -9.33
CA ILE A 39 0.78 0.95 -9.44
C ILE A 39 -0.36 1.49 -8.56
N PHE A 40 -1.61 1.51 -9.04
CA PHE A 40 -2.70 2.09 -8.26
C PHE A 40 -4.07 1.53 -8.68
N GLY A 41 -5.13 1.96 -8.01
CA GLY A 41 -6.51 1.47 -8.22
C GLY A 41 -7.15 1.81 -9.57
N GLY A 42 -6.44 2.47 -10.48
CA GLY A 42 -6.89 2.76 -11.84
C GLY A 42 -7.91 3.89 -11.94
N GLY A 43 -8.42 4.42 -10.83
CA GLY A 43 -9.51 5.40 -10.83
C GLY A 43 -9.10 6.80 -11.29
N ASN A 44 -9.98 7.45 -12.07
CA ASN A 44 -9.84 8.84 -12.54
C ASN A 44 -10.41 9.84 -11.53
N VAL A 45 -10.30 9.57 -10.23
CA VAL A 45 -10.93 10.32 -9.15
C VAL A 45 -10.02 10.47 -7.93
N GLY A 46 -10.28 11.49 -7.12
CA GLY A 46 -9.66 11.71 -5.82
C GLY A 46 -8.15 11.78 -5.83
N LEU A 47 -7.53 11.24 -4.80
CA LEU A 47 -6.07 11.17 -4.67
C LEU A 47 -5.44 10.20 -5.67
N MET A 48 -6.14 9.15 -6.10
CA MET A 48 -5.69 8.21 -7.12
C MET A 48 -5.32 8.94 -8.42
N LYS A 49 -6.26 9.77 -8.93
CA LYS A 49 -6.01 10.61 -10.11
C LYS A 49 -4.81 11.51 -9.90
N VAL A 50 -4.74 12.18 -8.75
CA VAL A 50 -3.67 13.16 -8.46
C VAL A 50 -2.29 12.50 -8.50
N VAL A 51 -2.12 11.34 -7.87
CA VAL A 51 -0.84 10.61 -7.86
C VAL A 51 -0.44 10.19 -9.27
N ALA A 52 -1.35 9.53 -9.99
CA ALA A 52 -1.08 8.99 -11.32
C ALA A 52 -0.77 10.10 -12.34
N ASP A 53 -1.64 11.11 -12.44
CA ASP A 53 -1.44 12.24 -13.36
C ASP A 53 -0.12 12.98 -13.07
N THR A 54 0.18 13.23 -11.78
CA THR A 54 1.44 13.89 -11.42
C THR A 54 2.67 13.05 -11.79
N ALA A 55 2.61 11.74 -11.62
CA ALA A 55 3.69 10.86 -12.06
C ALA A 55 3.91 10.96 -13.58
N ILE A 56 2.84 10.87 -14.37
CA ILE A 56 2.88 10.98 -15.83
C ILE A 56 3.38 12.37 -16.27
N GLU A 57 2.86 13.46 -15.69
CA GLU A 57 3.27 14.83 -16.01
C GLU A 57 4.76 15.11 -15.74
N ASN A 58 5.39 14.31 -14.85
CA ASN A 58 6.82 14.40 -14.56
C ASN A 58 7.65 13.29 -15.26
N GLY A 59 7.12 12.68 -16.32
CA GLY A 59 7.82 11.70 -17.15
C GLY A 59 7.92 10.29 -16.56
N GLY A 60 7.16 10.01 -15.49
CA GLY A 60 7.05 8.68 -14.89
C GLY A 60 6.05 7.77 -15.59
N LYS A 61 5.80 6.61 -14.99
CA LYS A 61 4.84 5.62 -15.46
C LYS A 61 3.79 5.32 -14.40
N ALA A 62 2.56 5.06 -14.86
CA ALA A 62 1.48 4.60 -13.99
C ALA A 62 0.70 3.46 -14.65
N THR A 63 0.45 2.39 -13.89
CA THR A 63 -0.40 1.26 -14.24
C THR A 63 -1.57 1.17 -13.27
N GLY A 64 -2.78 1.15 -13.80
CA GLY A 64 -4.02 1.03 -13.03
C GLY A 64 -4.52 -0.41 -12.99
N ILE A 65 -4.90 -0.89 -11.79
CA ILE A 65 -5.56 -2.18 -11.62
C ILE A 65 -7.00 -1.93 -11.19
N THR A 66 -7.95 -2.17 -12.10
CA THR A 66 -9.36 -1.81 -11.89
C THR A 66 -10.30 -2.99 -12.04
N LEU A 67 -11.46 -2.91 -11.40
CA LEU A 67 -12.54 -3.88 -11.63
C LEU A 67 -13.21 -3.63 -12.97
N LYS A 68 -13.62 -4.70 -13.65
CA LYS A 68 -14.38 -4.64 -14.90
C LYS A 68 -15.60 -3.72 -14.78
N SER A 69 -16.36 -3.83 -13.71
CA SER A 69 -17.52 -2.97 -13.46
C SER A 69 -17.19 -1.49 -13.40
N LEU A 70 -16.08 -1.11 -12.76
CA LEU A 70 -15.64 0.30 -12.69
C LEU A 70 -15.12 0.79 -14.03
N HIS A 71 -14.47 -0.08 -14.80
CA HIS A 71 -13.98 0.22 -16.14
C HIS A 71 -15.14 0.48 -17.11
N GLU A 72 -16.19 -0.33 -17.05
CA GLU A 72 -17.40 -0.18 -17.86
C GLU A 72 -18.18 1.13 -17.57
N PHE A 73 -18.03 1.69 -16.36
CA PHE A 73 -18.56 3.03 -16.03
C PHE A 73 -17.63 4.20 -16.39
N GLU A 74 -16.59 3.95 -17.20
CA GLU A 74 -15.60 4.96 -17.61
C GLU A 74 -14.89 5.67 -16.44
N LEU A 75 -14.78 5.01 -15.30
CA LEU A 75 -14.12 5.54 -14.10
C LEU A 75 -12.60 5.35 -14.09
N THR A 76 -12.05 4.70 -15.12
CA THR A 76 -10.61 4.48 -15.28
C THR A 76 -9.93 5.75 -15.78
N ASN A 77 -8.72 6.01 -15.27
CA ASN A 77 -7.92 7.14 -15.71
C ASN A 77 -7.40 6.91 -17.15
N PRO A 78 -7.77 7.75 -18.12
CA PRO A 78 -7.39 7.57 -19.54
C PRO A 78 -5.94 7.97 -19.84
N ASN A 79 -5.23 8.63 -18.93
CA ASN A 79 -3.91 9.21 -19.17
C ASN A 79 -2.76 8.26 -18.78
N ILE A 80 -3.06 7.10 -18.21
CA ILE A 80 -2.05 6.15 -17.73
C ILE A 80 -1.49 5.25 -18.81
N ASN A 81 -0.33 4.64 -18.54
CA ASN A 81 0.38 3.81 -19.51
C ASN A 81 -0.30 2.46 -19.73
N GLU A 82 -0.89 1.89 -18.71
CA GLU A 82 -1.50 0.55 -18.76
C GLU A 82 -2.71 0.45 -17.81
N THR A 83 -3.70 -0.32 -18.22
CA THR A 83 -4.85 -0.68 -17.39
C THR A 83 -5.01 -2.19 -17.36
N ILE A 84 -4.98 -2.77 -16.18
CA ILE A 84 -5.27 -4.18 -15.93
C ILE A 84 -6.69 -4.29 -15.41
N ILE A 85 -7.53 -5.04 -16.11
CA ILE A 85 -8.94 -5.24 -15.75
C ILE A 85 -9.08 -6.57 -15.04
N THR A 86 -9.66 -6.54 -13.85
CA THR A 86 -9.91 -7.71 -13.00
C THR A 86 -11.39 -8.00 -12.85
N HIS A 87 -11.73 -9.24 -12.52
CA HIS A 87 -13.11 -9.71 -12.39
C HIS A 87 -13.59 -9.78 -10.94
N SER A 88 -12.65 -9.71 -9.97
CA SER A 88 -12.97 -9.71 -8.54
C SER A 88 -12.00 -8.83 -7.74
N LEU A 89 -12.42 -8.46 -6.51
CA LEU A 89 -11.54 -7.77 -5.56
C LEU A 89 -10.37 -8.64 -5.12
N PHE A 90 -10.54 -9.96 -5.05
CA PHE A 90 -9.48 -10.89 -4.67
C PHE A 90 -8.38 -10.93 -5.73
N GLU A 91 -8.75 -11.15 -7.01
CA GLU A 91 -7.82 -11.09 -8.13
C GLU A 91 -7.06 -9.76 -8.18
N ARG A 92 -7.78 -8.65 -7.94
CA ARG A 92 -7.19 -7.32 -7.92
C ARG A 92 -6.13 -7.17 -6.82
N LYS A 93 -6.40 -7.64 -5.60
CA LYS A 93 -5.46 -7.60 -4.49
C LYS A 93 -4.24 -8.50 -4.75
N GLU A 94 -4.46 -9.70 -5.28
CA GLU A 94 -3.38 -10.62 -5.68
C GLU A 94 -2.41 -9.95 -6.68
N ILE A 95 -2.95 -9.30 -7.72
CA ILE A 95 -2.14 -8.60 -8.70
C ILE A 95 -1.36 -7.43 -8.08
N PHE A 96 -1.94 -6.68 -7.13
CA PHE A 96 -1.19 -5.65 -6.40
C PHE A 96 -0.02 -6.25 -5.64
N LEU A 97 -0.24 -7.35 -4.93
CA LEU A 97 0.81 -8.02 -4.16
C LEU A 97 1.93 -8.55 -5.06
N ASP A 98 1.60 -9.12 -6.21
CA ASP A 98 2.56 -9.72 -7.14
C ASP A 98 3.37 -8.68 -7.91
N MET A 99 2.71 -7.65 -8.45
CA MET A 99 3.36 -6.66 -9.31
C MET A 99 4.24 -5.66 -8.58
N SER A 100 4.00 -5.42 -7.29
CA SER A 100 4.66 -4.35 -6.55
C SER A 100 5.86 -4.84 -5.77
N ASP A 101 6.93 -4.07 -5.77
CA ASP A 101 8.11 -4.31 -4.95
C ASP A 101 7.97 -3.70 -3.55
N ALA A 102 7.08 -2.70 -3.41
CA ALA A 102 6.79 -1.99 -2.17
C ALA A 102 5.39 -1.35 -2.23
N PHE A 103 4.93 -0.84 -1.09
CA PHE A 103 3.61 -0.22 -0.96
C PHE A 103 3.70 1.12 -0.23
N ILE A 104 2.88 2.09 -0.64
CA ILE A 104 2.70 3.37 0.07
C ILE A 104 1.20 3.63 0.20
N VAL A 105 0.78 3.97 1.41
CA VAL A 105 -0.62 4.25 1.73
C VAL A 105 -0.76 5.72 2.12
N LEU A 106 -1.54 6.48 1.35
CA LEU A 106 -1.92 7.86 1.64
C LEU A 106 -3.29 7.87 2.33
N PRO A 107 -3.72 9.01 2.90
CA PRO A 107 -5.07 9.14 3.43
C PRO A 107 -6.13 8.61 2.47
N GLY A 108 -7.04 7.79 2.99
CA GLY A 108 -8.05 7.10 2.20
C GLY A 108 -9.17 6.52 3.06
N GLY A 109 -10.09 5.83 2.45
CA GLY A 109 -11.22 5.19 3.12
C GLY A 109 -11.00 3.70 3.42
N VAL A 110 -12.11 2.98 3.51
CA VAL A 110 -12.14 1.55 3.83
C VAL A 110 -11.32 0.73 2.83
N GLY A 111 -11.38 1.04 1.52
CA GLY A 111 -10.60 0.33 0.50
C GLY A 111 -9.09 0.47 0.72
N SER A 112 -8.61 1.70 1.06
CA SER A 112 -7.17 1.90 1.34
C SER A 112 -6.72 1.17 2.61
N MET A 113 -7.61 1.02 3.60
CA MET A 113 -7.35 0.24 4.80
C MET A 113 -7.38 -1.27 4.53
N ASP A 114 -8.32 -1.75 3.71
CA ASP A 114 -8.37 -3.15 3.27
C ASP A 114 -7.06 -3.55 2.55
N GLU A 115 -6.59 -2.71 1.64
CA GLU A 115 -5.33 -2.91 0.92
C GLU A 115 -4.10 -2.86 1.85
N LEU A 116 -4.06 -1.94 2.83
CA LEU A 116 -2.99 -1.89 3.84
C LEU A 116 -2.97 -3.16 4.68
N LEU A 117 -4.12 -3.56 5.22
CA LEU A 117 -4.22 -4.74 6.09
C LEU A 117 -3.89 -6.02 5.32
N GLU A 118 -4.25 -6.13 4.05
CA GLU A 118 -3.86 -7.25 3.17
C GLU A 118 -2.33 -7.37 3.07
N VAL A 119 -1.62 -6.24 2.83
CA VAL A 119 -0.15 -6.23 2.79
C VAL A 119 0.45 -6.63 4.14
N MET A 120 -0.09 -6.10 5.24
CA MET A 120 0.39 -6.42 6.61
C MET A 120 0.21 -7.91 6.91
N VAL A 121 -0.96 -8.48 6.63
CA VAL A 121 -1.25 -9.90 6.85
C VAL A 121 -0.38 -10.77 5.95
N SER A 122 -0.22 -10.42 4.68
CA SER A 122 0.61 -11.16 3.73
C SER A 122 2.09 -11.18 4.13
N ASN A 123 2.63 -10.05 4.64
CA ASN A 123 3.97 -9.99 5.23
C ASN A 123 4.06 -10.85 6.51
N GLN A 124 3.08 -10.76 7.41
CA GLN A 124 3.05 -11.51 8.66
C GLN A 124 3.06 -13.02 8.43
N LEU A 125 2.30 -13.49 7.44
CA LEU A 125 2.21 -14.92 7.10
C LEU A 125 3.35 -15.43 6.21
N GLY A 126 4.26 -14.54 5.79
CA GLY A 126 5.40 -14.90 4.92
C GLY A 126 5.00 -15.12 3.46
N GLY A 127 3.80 -14.73 3.06
CA GLY A 127 3.35 -14.77 1.66
C GLY A 127 4.12 -13.78 0.77
N ILE A 128 4.51 -12.65 1.34
CA ILE A 128 5.41 -11.66 0.74
C ILE A 128 6.43 -11.19 1.79
N ASN A 129 7.45 -10.45 1.35
CA ASN A 129 8.39 -9.76 2.25
C ASN A 129 8.75 -8.41 1.61
N LYS A 130 7.78 -7.46 1.66
CA LYS A 130 7.84 -6.19 0.93
C LYS A 130 7.55 -5.02 1.87
N PRO A 131 8.31 -3.91 1.81
CA PRO A 131 8.09 -2.77 2.68
C PRO A 131 6.77 -2.06 2.39
N VAL A 132 6.12 -1.58 3.46
CA VAL A 132 4.91 -0.76 3.38
C VAL A 132 5.09 0.53 4.17
N GLY A 133 4.86 1.67 3.51
CA GLY A 133 4.89 3.00 4.09
C GLY A 133 3.48 3.57 4.27
N LEU A 134 3.22 4.14 5.46
CA LEU A 134 1.97 4.82 5.79
C LEU A 134 2.20 6.32 5.93
N LEU A 135 1.62 7.11 5.05
CA LEU A 135 1.76 8.56 5.04
C LEU A 135 0.74 9.21 5.98
N ASN A 136 1.20 9.57 7.18
CA ASN A 136 0.35 10.08 8.24
C ASN A 136 0.26 11.63 8.22
N ILE A 137 -0.31 12.19 7.16
CA ILE A 137 -0.53 13.63 7.02
C ILE A 137 -1.59 14.10 8.03
N ASN A 138 -1.25 15.13 8.80
CA ASN A 138 -2.13 15.76 9.79
C ASN A 138 -2.70 14.76 10.83
N GLY A 139 -1.97 13.70 11.13
CA GLY A 139 -2.43 12.68 12.08
C GLY A 139 -3.62 11.84 11.57
N TYR A 140 -3.83 11.78 10.26
CA TYR A 140 -4.98 11.07 9.69
C TYR A 140 -5.10 9.62 10.16
N TYR A 141 -3.97 8.96 10.36
CA TYR A 141 -3.89 7.58 10.78
C TYR A 141 -3.61 7.38 12.28
N ASP A 142 -3.63 8.44 13.10
CA ASP A 142 -3.35 8.33 14.55
C ASP A 142 -4.28 7.33 15.24
N GLY A 143 -5.57 7.31 14.87
CA GLY A 143 -6.52 6.35 15.41
C GLY A 143 -6.19 4.89 15.06
N PHE A 144 -5.74 4.64 13.83
CA PHE A 144 -5.29 3.32 13.41
C PHE A 144 -3.99 2.90 14.12
N LEU A 145 -3.04 3.81 14.21
CA LEU A 145 -1.77 3.56 14.90
C LEU A 145 -1.97 3.31 16.40
N SER A 146 -2.89 4.02 17.04
CA SER A 146 -3.28 3.79 18.43
C SER A 146 -3.93 2.42 18.62
N TRP A 147 -4.82 2.02 17.71
CA TRP A 147 -5.40 0.69 17.73
C TRP A 147 -4.35 -0.42 17.53
N LEU A 148 -3.43 -0.20 16.60
CA LEU A 148 -2.36 -1.16 16.31
C LEU A 148 -1.42 -1.32 17.53
N GLN A 149 -1.08 -0.20 18.20
CA GLN A 149 -0.30 -0.23 19.45
C GLN A 149 -1.06 -0.97 20.55
N HIS A 150 -2.35 -0.68 20.75
CA HIS A 150 -3.17 -1.39 21.71
C HIS A 150 -3.20 -2.90 21.42
N SER A 151 -3.26 -3.30 20.15
CA SER A 151 -3.22 -4.70 19.77
C SER A 151 -1.87 -5.37 20.09
N VAL A 152 -0.77 -4.61 20.11
CA VAL A 152 0.54 -5.08 20.57
C VAL A 152 0.55 -5.22 22.09
N ASP A 153 0.01 -4.24 22.81
CA ASP A 153 -0.06 -4.23 24.27
C ASP A 153 -0.92 -5.40 24.81
N GLU A 154 -1.96 -5.78 24.06
CA GLU A 154 -2.83 -6.92 24.34
C GLU A 154 -2.32 -8.26 23.75
N GLU A 155 -1.13 -8.28 23.16
CA GLU A 155 -0.45 -9.45 22.59
C GLU A 155 -1.16 -10.12 21.39
N PHE A 156 -2.11 -9.41 20.73
CA PHE A 156 -2.73 -9.90 19.47
C PHE A 156 -1.85 -9.66 18.24
N VAL A 157 -0.96 -8.67 18.29
CA VAL A 157 0.00 -8.34 17.24
C VAL A 157 1.40 -8.28 17.83
N SER A 158 2.39 -8.86 17.17
CA SER A 158 3.77 -8.73 17.63
C SER A 158 4.32 -7.33 17.33
N LEU A 159 5.22 -6.83 18.21
CA LEU A 159 5.93 -5.56 17.99
C LEU A 159 6.66 -5.56 16.63
N GLU A 160 7.16 -6.71 16.20
CA GLU A 160 7.84 -6.88 14.93
C GLU A 160 6.90 -6.66 13.74
N ASN A 161 5.67 -7.20 13.80
CA ASN A 161 4.66 -6.96 12.76
C ASN A 161 4.21 -5.49 12.73
N GLN A 162 4.07 -4.83 13.88
CA GLN A 162 3.81 -3.39 13.93
C GLN A 162 4.93 -2.59 13.25
N ASN A 163 6.20 -2.93 13.52
CA ASN A 163 7.36 -2.25 12.98
C ASN A 163 7.58 -2.45 11.47
N GLN A 164 6.86 -3.36 10.84
CA GLN A 164 6.86 -3.52 9.38
C GLN A 164 6.18 -2.36 8.67
N VAL A 165 5.33 -1.60 9.37
CA VAL A 165 4.68 -0.41 8.81
C VAL A 165 5.55 0.82 9.08
N LEU A 166 6.18 1.34 8.05
CA LEU A 166 7.00 2.54 8.10
C LEU A 166 6.08 3.77 8.11
N VAL A 167 6.15 4.60 9.13
CA VAL A 167 5.24 5.76 9.27
C VAL A 167 6.01 7.06 9.19
N HIS A 168 5.55 7.98 8.35
CA HIS A 168 6.09 9.34 8.28
C HIS A 168 5.01 10.33 7.81
N ASN A 169 5.17 11.61 8.15
CA ASN A 169 4.27 12.69 7.72
C ASN A 169 4.78 13.50 6.51
N ASP A 170 6.05 13.32 6.13
CA ASP A 170 6.61 13.89 4.92
C ASP A 170 6.69 12.84 3.80
N PRO A 171 6.12 13.14 2.60
CA PRO A 171 6.08 12.20 1.48
C PRO A 171 7.44 11.75 0.96
N LYS A 172 8.44 12.65 0.94
CA LYS A 172 9.77 12.33 0.40
C LYS A 172 10.57 11.48 1.38
N GLU A 173 10.47 11.79 2.67
CA GLU A 173 11.13 11.00 3.71
C GLU A 173 10.49 9.62 3.81
N LEU A 174 9.15 9.50 3.72
CA LEU A 174 8.50 8.20 3.67
C LEU A 174 8.98 7.38 2.48
N LEU A 175 9.02 7.95 1.27
CA LEU A 175 9.52 7.25 0.08
C LEU A 175 10.97 6.79 0.27
N LYS A 176 11.82 7.61 0.87
CA LYS A 176 13.20 7.26 1.18
C LYS A 176 13.28 6.11 2.18
N MET A 177 12.48 6.13 3.25
CA MET A 177 12.39 5.03 4.21
C MET A 177 12.00 3.72 3.51
N VAL A 178 10.95 3.74 2.67
CA VAL A 178 10.49 2.57 1.91
C VAL A 178 11.58 2.02 1.00
N LEU A 179 12.31 2.90 0.29
CA LEU A 179 13.37 2.49 -0.63
C LEU A 179 14.62 1.93 0.07
N SER A 180 14.86 2.30 1.32
CA SER A 180 16.01 1.85 2.13
C SER A 180 15.63 0.80 3.17
N ALA A 181 14.39 0.34 3.18
CA ALA A 181 13.92 -0.62 4.17
C ALA A 181 14.64 -1.98 4.03
N GLU A 182 15.19 -2.45 5.13
CA GLU A 182 15.67 -3.80 5.27
C GLU A 182 14.54 -4.65 5.86
N MET A 183 14.00 -5.54 5.05
CA MET A 183 12.94 -6.42 5.53
C MET A 183 13.55 -7.55 6.38
N PRO A 184 12.93 -7.90 7.51
CA PRO A 184 13.42 -8.98 8.36
C PRO A 184 13.50 -10.28 7.58
N SER A 185 14.40 -11.19 8.02
CA SER A 185 14.45 -12.54 7.47
C SER A 185 13.12 -13.24 7.67
N SER A 186 12.74 -14.07 6.72
CA SER A 186 11.43 -14.74 6.61
C SER A 186 11.16 -15.82 7.68
N GLU A 187 11.41 -15.53 8.96
CA GLU A 187 10.77 -16.31 10.02
C GLU A 187 9.27 -16.04 9.96
N THR A 188 8.54 -17.03 9.54
CA THR A 188 7.08 -16.92 9.43
C THR A 188 6.48 -16.84 10.83
N TRP A 189 5.30 -16.20 10.93
CA TRP A 189 4.47 -16.23 12.15
C TRP A 189 4.29 -17.66 12.69
N ILE A 190 4.18 -18.66 11.81
CA ILE A 190 4.09 -20.09 12.15
C ILE A 190 5.29 -20.57 12.95
N ASP A 191 6.51 -20.15 12.56
CA ASP A 191 7.75 -20.55 13.26
C ASP A 191 7.79 -19.98 14.69
N ARG A 192 7.10 -18.88 14.95
CA ARG A 192 7.02 -18.20 16.26
C ARG A 192 5.95 -18.78 17.19
N LEU A 193 4.93 -19.46 16.65
CA LEU A 193 3.87 -20.02 17.48
C LEU A 193 4.33 -21.11 18.41
N ASN A 194 5.56 -21.65 18.26
CA ASN A 194 6.05 -22.82 19.01
C ASN A 194 5.01 -23.96 19.09
N VAL A 195 4.16 -24.06 18.07
CA VAL A 195 3.08 -25.04 18.03
C VAL A 195 3.70 -26.39 17.69
N ASP A 196 3.68 -27.29 18.65
CA ASP A 196 4.01 -28.69 18.40
C ASP A 196 2.88 -29.34 17.59
N PHE A 197 2.98 -29.22 16.27
CA PHE A 197 2.00 -29.79 15.32
C PHE A 197 1.88 -31.31 15.44
N SER A 198 2.83 -32.01 16.12
CA SER A 198 2.72 -33.45 16.37
C SER A 198 1.58 -33.83 17.31
N LYS A 199 1.07 -32.84 18.07
CA LYS A 199 -0.05 -33.01 19.04
C LYS A 199 -1.40 -32.65 18.44
N ILE A 200 -1.45 -32.09 17.22
CA ILE A 200 -2.71 -31.86 16.53
C ILE A 200 -3.13 -33.18 15.91
N SER A 201 -3.98 -33.92 16.64
CA SER A 201 -4.54 -35.17 16.13
C SER A 201 -5.30 -34.91 14.85
N LYS A 202 -5.07 -35.74 13.85
CA LYS A 202 -5.89 -35.83 12.66
C LYS A 202 -7.18 -36.53 13.07
N ASP A 203 -8.17 -35.77 13.57
CA ASP A 203 -9.56 -36.24 13.66
C ASP A 203 -10.26 -36.01 12.33
#